data_d4cacc2bd5e002541676312383802572
#
_entry.id   d4cacc2bd5e002541676312383802572
#
_cell.length_a   1.000
_cell.length_b   1.000
_cell.length_c   1.000
_cell.angle_alpha   90.00
_cell.angle_beta   90.00
_cell.angle_gamma   90.00
#
_symmetry.space_group_name_H-M   'P 1'
#
loop_
_entity.id
_entity.type
_entity.pdbx_description
1 polymer ?
#
loop_
_entity_poly.entity_id
_entity_poly.type
_entity_poly.pdbx_seq_one_letter_code
_entity_poly.pdbx_strand_id
1 'polypeptide(L)'
;MKKGIRSPFFYVGDKYKLMPQLNKLFPNNINQFIEPFVGGGSVFLNTKAKRYLANDIDANIINLHKTLSKFNTCELFDELSKIIIHYGLSFSFKGITAPNELKKQYIKTYYAKYNKIAYEKLRADFNSNQNNMLYLYLLLIYGFNHMIRFNSKGLFNLPVGNVDFNENVYNALKNYIDFIQQNTIIFHNDDYIDFLNRTTYLKDDYVYFDPLI
;
A
#
# COMPACT_ATOMS: atom_id res chain seq x y z
N MET A 1 -22.86 -3.72 -9.68
CA MET A 1 -21.96 -4.21 -8.63
C MET A 1 -21.11 -3.05 -8.13
N LYS A 2 -20.99 -2.81 -6.80
CA LYS A 2 -20.05 -1.81 -6.29
C LYS A 2 -18.63 -2.22 -6.70
N LYS A 3 -17.86 -1.28 -7.24
CA LYS A 3 -16.45 -1.48 -7.55
C LYS A 3 -15.71 -1.72 -6.23
N GLY A 4 -14.88 -2.78 -6.14
CA GLY A 4 -14.14 -3.08 -4.92
C GLY A 4 -13.15 -1.96 -4.55
N ILE A 5 -12.63 -2.01 -3.32
CA ILE A 5 -11.60 -1.09 -2.82
C ILE A 5 -10.23 -1.63 -3.24
N ARG A 6 -9.48 -0.83 -3.99
CA ARG A 6 -8.11 -1.18 -4.35
C ARG A 6 -7.16 -0.81 -3.21
N SER A 7 -6.21 -1.68 -2.93
CA SER A 7 -5.13 -1.38 -1.97
C SER A 7 -4.35 -0.14 -2.40
N PRO A 8 -4.03 0.79 -1.47
CA PRO A 8 -3.24 1.98 -1.77
C PRO A 8 -1.77 1.68 -2.05
N PHE A 9 -1.32 0.45 -1.77
CA PHE A 9 0.07 0.04 -1.97
C PHE A 9 0.33 -0.51 -3.36
N PHE A 10 -0.71 -0.91 -4.11
CA PHE A 10 -0.58 -1.56 -5.42
C PHE A 10 0.37 -2.76 -5.40
N TYR A 11 0.46 -3.41 -4.24
CA TYR A 11 1.46 -4.39 -3.90
C TYR A 11 1.41 -5.63 -4.81
N VAL A 12 2.58 -6.24 -5.02
CA VAL A 12 2.70 -7.48 -5.80
C VAL A 12 1.87 -8.59 -5.14
N GLY A 13 1.15 -9.39 -5.95
CA GLY A 13 0.26 -10.43 -5.42
C GLY A 13 -1.15 -9.94 -5.06
N ASP A 14 -1.49 -8.67 -5.35
CA ASP A 14 -2.81 -8.07 -5.08
C ASP A 14 -3.97 -8.93 -5.63
N LYS A 15 -4.87 -9.32 -4.74
CA LYS A 15 -6.06 -10.14 -5.07
C LYS A 15 -7.28 -9.32 -5.51
N TYR A 16 -7.14 -8.00 -5.67
CA TYR A 16 -8.25 -7.10 -6.02
C TYR A 16 -9.12 -7.60 -7.19
N LYS A 17 -8.48 -8.11 -8.26
CA LYS A 17 -9.20 -8.62 -9.43
C LYS A 17 -9.95 -9.93 -9.15
N LEU A 18 -9.52 -10.70 -8.15
CA LEU A 18 -10.12 -11.97 -7.76
C LEU A 18 -11.24 -11.81 -6.73
N MET A 19 -11.33 -10.66 -6.06
CA MET A 19 -12.30 -10.42 -4.98
C MET A 19 -13.75 -10.71 -5.36
N PRO A 20 -14.24 -10.41 -6.59
CA PRO A 20 -15.61 -10.77 -6.98
C PRO A 20 -15.87 -12.29 -6.99
N GLN A 21 -14.84 -13.11 -7.14
CA GLN A 21 -14.93 -14.58 -7.09
C GLN A 21 -14.75 -15.07 -5.64
N LEU A 22 -13.74 -14.57 -4.93
CA LEU A 22 -13.44 -14.94 -3.54
C LEU A 22 -14.62 -14.64 -2.61
N ASN A 23 -15.26 -13.48 -2.74
CA ASN A 23 -16.41 -13.11 -1.91
C ASN A 23 -17.63 -14.04 -2.05
N LYS A 24 -17.71 -14.82 -3.12
CA LYS A 24 -18.76 -15.84 -3.25
C LYS A 24 -18.49 -17.10 -2.42
N LEU A 25 -17.23 -17.28 -2.02
CA LEU A 25 -16.79 -18.42 -1.22
C LEU A 25 -16.76 -18.09 0.28
N PHE A 26 -16.79 -16.79 0.62
CA PHE A 26 -16.72 -16.37 2.01
C PHE A 26 -18.11 -16.47 2.70
N PRO A 27 -18.13 -16.78 4.01
CA PRO A 27 -19.37 -16.77 4.77
C PRO A 27 -20.05 -15.39 4.76
N ASN A 28 -21.39 -15.37 4.80
CA ASN A 28 -22.15 -14.11 4.84
C ASN A 28 -21.96 -13.32 6.15
N ASN A 29 -21.72 -14.03 7.26
CA ASN A 29 -21.54 -13.46 8.58
C ASN A 29 -20.17 -13.87 9.11
N ILE A 30 -19.24 -12.92 9.13
CA ILE A 30 -17.91 -13.09 9.69
C ILE A 30 -17.82 -12.22 10.93
N ASN A 31 -17.54 -12.84 12.08
CA ASN A 31 -17.32 -12.12 13.32
C ASN A 31 -15.94 -11.47 13.31
N GLN A 32 -14.88 -12.26 13.11
CA GLN A 32 -13.52 -11.80 12.97
C GLN A 32 -12.91 -12.36 11.69
N PHE A 33 -12.41 -11.47 10.82
CA PHE A 33 -11.65 -11.86 9.64
C PHE A 33 -10.15 -11.85 9.98
N ILE A 34 -9.50 -12.99 9.84
CA ILE A 34 -8.12 -13.20 10.25
C ILE A 34 -7.28 -13.46 9.00
N GLU A 35 -6.35 -12.58 8.71
CA GLU A 35 -5.49 -12.63 7.52
C GLU A 35 -4.01 -12.68 7.95
N PRO A 36 -3.39 -13.90 8.04
CA PRO A 36 -2.01 -14.08 8.47
C PRO A 36 -0.96 -13.54 7.52
N PHE A 37 -1.30 -13.32 6.24
CA PHE A 37 -0.43 -12.84 5.17
C PHE A 37 -1.10 -11.66 4.46
N VAL A 38 -1.22 -10.52 5.17
CA VAL A 38 -2.07 -9.40 4.69
C VAL A 38 -1.48 -8.68 3.49
N GLY A 39 -0.15 -8.63 3.35
CA GLY A 39 0.49 -7.87 2.28
C GLY A 39 -0.10 -6.48 2.11
N GLY A 40 -0.53 -6.14 0.90
CA GLY A 40 -1.19 -4.86 0.62
C GLY A 40 -2.63 -4.73 1.12
N GLY A 41 -3.24 -5.78 1.69
CA GLY A 41 -4.55 -5.71 2.34
C GLY A 41 -5.75 -5.75 1.40
N SER A 42 -5.59 -6.18 0.15
CA SER A 42 -6.68 -6.17 -0.83
C SER A 42 -7.84 -7.09 -0.44
N VAL A 43 -7.62 -8.12 0.39
CA VAL A 43 -8.67 -9.07 0.76
C VAL A 43 -9.51 -8.52 1.91
N PHE A 44 -8.92 -8.09 3.03
CA PHE A 44 -9.71 -7.53 4.12
C PHE A 44 -10.49 -6.27 3.69
N LEU A 45 -9.90 -5.42 2.84
CA LEU A 45 -10.56 -4.22 2.31
C LEU A 45 -11.84 -4.53 1.53
N ASN A 46 -11.98 -5.74 1.03
CA ASN A 46 -13.13 -6.16 0.22
C ASN A 46 -13.96 -7.27 0.87
N THR A 47 -13.68 -7.61 2.12
CA THR A 47 -14.41 -8.62 2.90
C THR A 47 -15.23 -7.93 3.98
N LYS A 48 -16.48 -8.37 4.18
CA LYS A 48 -17.35 -7.82 5.23
C LYS A 48 -17.21 -8.65 6.51
N ALA A 49 -16.70 -8.05 7.58
CA ALA A 49 -16.60 -8.65 8.91
C ALA A 49 -16.88 -7.59 9.99
N LYS A 50 -17.06 -8.01 11.25
CA LYS A 50 -17.25 -7.08 12.37
C LYS A 50 -15.91 -6.47 12.83
N ARG A 51 -14.81 -7.24 12.71
CA ARG A 51 -13.43 -6.79 13.01
C ARG A 51 -12.42 -7.57 12.18
N TYR A 52 -11.20 -7.05 12.10
CA TYR A 52 -10.14 -7.64 11.29
C TYR A 52 -8.86 -7.77 12.10
N LEU A 53 -8.20 -8.93 11.98
CA LEU A 53 -6.84 -9.17 12.44
C LEU A 53 -5.97 -9.38 11.20
N ALA A 54 -5.08 -8.46 10.95
CA ALA A 54 -4.21 -8.44 9.77
C ALA A 54 -2.75 -8.60 10.21
N ASN A 55 -2.09 -9.65 9.75
CA ASN A 55 -0.70 -9.95 10.08
C ASN A 55 0.16 -10.05 8.82
N ASP A 56 1.41 -9.71 8.94
CA ASP A 56 2.46 -10.04 7.96
C ASP A 56 3.82 -10.09 8.65
N ILE A 57 4.70 -10.95 8.14
CA ILE A 57 6.08 -11.03 8.63
C ILE A 57 6.91 -9.81 8.19
N ASP A 58 6.56 -9.15 7.06
CA ASP A 58 7.24 -7.95 6.60
C ASP A 58 6.84 -6.74 7.45
N ALA A 59 7.76 -6.35 8.34
CA ALA A 59 7.59 -5.18 9.20
C ALA A 59 7.34 -3.88 8.42
N ASN A 60 7.88 -3.74 7.20
CA ASN A 60 7.72 -2.52 6.41
C ASN A 60 6.27 -2.36 5.96
N ILE A 61 5.64 -3.43 5.46
CA ILE A 61 4.24 -3.36 5.04
C ILE A 61 3.30 -3.11 6.22
N ILE A 62 3.55 -3.76 7.36
CA ILE A 62 2.77 -3.53 8.59
C ILE A 62 2.96 -2.11 9.11
N ASN A 63 4.19 -1.58 9.11
CA ASN A 63 4.45 -0.20 9.52
C ASN A 63 3.81 0.81 8.57
N LEU A 64 3.74 0.53 7.27
CA LEU A 64 2.97 1.33 6.32
C LEU A 64 1.49 1.34 6.69
N HIS A 65 0.85 0.18 6.90
CA HIS A 65 -0.54 0.09 7.35
C HIS A 65 -0.77 0.89 8.65
N LYS A 66 0.05 0.65 9.68
CA LYS A 66 -0.03 1.34 10.98
C LYS A 66 0.19 2.85 10.86
N THR A 67 1.05 3.29 9.94
CA THR A 67 1.30 4.73 9.76
C THR A 67 0.15 5.41 9.05
N LEU A 68 -0.31 4.85 7.90
CA LEU A 68 -1.41 5.44 7.15
C LEU A 68 -2.70 5.48 7.96
N SER A 69 -2.95 4.49 8.83
CA SER A 69 -4.16 4.44 9.67
C SER A 69 -4.24 5.53 10.76
N LYS A 70 -3.14 6.25 11.04
CA LYS A 70 -3.12 7.35 12.02
C LYS A 70 -3.67 8.67 11.47
N PHE A 71 -3.84 8.79 10.17
CA PHE A 71 -4.26 10.00 9.49
C PHE A 71 -5.72 9.92 9.03
N ASN A 72 -6.37 11.08 8.92
CA ASN A 72 -7.51 11.21 8.02
C ASN A 72 -7.02 11.49 6.58
N THR A 73 -7.94 11.42 5.62
CA THR A 73 -7.60 11.56 4.21
C THR A 73 -6.97 12.92 3.88
N CYS A 74 -7.49 14.02 4.46
CA CYS A 74 -6.99 15.36 4.18
C CYS A 74 -5.56 15.53 4.72
N GLU A 75 -5.36 15.18 6.00
CA GLU A 75 -4.04 15.28 6.65
C GLU A 75 -2.98 14.47 5.91
N LEU A 76 -3.29 13.20 5.58
CA LEU A 76 -2.35 12.34 4.87
C LEU A 76 -2.01 12.90 3.49
N PHE A 77 -3.03 13.36 2.76
CA PHE A 77 -2.83 13.92 1.43
C PHE A 77 -2.00 15.21 1.45
N ASP A 78 -2.19 16.06 2.46
CA ASP A 78 -1.40 17.28 2.63
C ASP A 78 0.06 16.96 2.95
N GLU A 79 0.33 16.01 3.86
CA GLU A 79 1.70 15.60 4.17
C GLU A 79 2.41 14.97 2.95
N LEU A 80 1.75 14.07 2.23
CA LEU A 80 2.30 13.48 1.00
C LEU A 80 2.52 14.55 -0.08
N SER A 81 1.60 15.51 -0.23
CA SER A 81 1.74 16.62 -1.18
C SER A 81 2.97 17.48 -0.89
N LYS A 82 3.21 17.83 0.38
CA LYS A 82 4.41 18.58 0.79
C LYS A 82 5.70 17.85 0.38
N ILE A 83 5.76 16.53 0.63
CA ILE A 83 6.93 15.72 0.28
C ILE A 83 7.09 15.67 -1.24
N ILE A 84 6.04 15.36 -2.01
CA ILE A 84 6.08 15.27 -3.47
C ILE A 84 6.61 16.59 -4.08
N ILE A 85 6.08 17.72 -3.61
CA ILE A 85 6.48 19.06 -4.08
C ILE A 85 7.91 19.37 -3.68
N HIS A 86 8.31 19.08 -2.44
CA HIS A 86 9.67 19.32 -1.93
C HIS A 86 10.73 18.62 -2.76
N TYR A 87 10.50 17.37 -3.17
CA TYR A 87 11.45 16.64 -4.02
C TYR A 87 11.34 16.98 -5.50
N GLY A 88 10.27 17.62 -5.94
CA GLY A 88 10.02 17.91 -7.36
C GLY A 88 9.58 16.68 -8.16
N LEU A 89 8.91 15.74 -7.53
CA LEU A 89 8.30 14.60 -8.20
C LEU A 89 7.08 15.04 -9.04
N SER A 90 6.77 14.32 -10.11
CA SER A 90 5.55 14.56 -10.86
C SER A 90 4.32 14.27 -9.98
N PHE A 91 3.26 15.04 -10.18
CA PHE A 91 2.05 14.96 -9.38
C PHE A 91 0.84 15.23 -10.29
N SER A 92 0.53 14.26 -11.14
CA SER A 92 -0.50 14.47 -12.17
C SER A 92 -1.88 14.72 -11.58
N PHE A 93 -2.16 14.23 -10.37
CA PHE A 93 -3.38 14.58 -9.62
C PHE A 93 -3.53 16.09 -9.40
N LYS A 94 -2.41 16.83 -9.21
CA LYS A 94 -2.38 18.30 -9.10
C LYS A 94 -1.91 19.01 -10.38
N GLY A 95 -1.90 18.31 -11.53
CA GLY A 95 -1.53 18.89 -12.82
C GLY A 95 -0.01 19.03 -13.05
N ILE A 96 0.85 18.60 -12.10
CA ILE A 96 2.31 18.63 -12.25
C ILE A 96 2.73 17.37 -13.03
N THR A 97 2.95 17.49 -14.33
CA THR A 97 3.26 16.37 -15.23
C THR A 97 4.59 16.55 -15.94
N ALA A 98 5.12 15.46 -16.47
CA ALA A 98 6.32 15.53 -17.33
C ALA A 98 6.06 16.43 -18.55
N PRO A 99 7.07 17.23 -19.00
CA PRO A 99 6.97 18.06 -20.19
C PRO A 99 6.61 17.26 -21.45
N ASN A 100 5.95 17.91 -22.40
CA ASN A 100 5.51 17.25 -23.64
C ASN A 100 6.68 16.74 -24.50
N GLU A 101 7.81 17.45 -24.49
CA GLU A 101 9.04 17.03 -25.17
C GLU A 101 9.54 15.70 -24.61
N LEU A 102 9.55 15.54 -23.28
CA LEU A 102 9.95 14.32 -22.62
C LEU A 102 8.97 13.17 -22.92
N LYS A 103 7.66 13.45 -22.96
CA LYS A 103 6.63 12.46 -23.33
C LYS A 103 6.80 11.98 -24.77
N LYS A 104 7.15 12.87 -25.70
CA LYS A 104 7.41 12.52 -27.10
C LYS A 104 8.68 11.69 -27.25
N GLN A 105 9.76 12.06 -26.53
CA GLN A 105 11.04 11.37 -26.59
C GLN A 105 11.01 9.98 -25.92
N TYR A 106 10.29 9.84 -24.80
CA TYR A 106 10.28 8.63 -23.96
C TYR A 106 8.87 8.06 -23.76
N ILE A 107 8.17 7.78 -24.84
CA ILE A 107 6.74 7.41 -24.91
C ILE A 107 6.28 6.46 -23.76
N LYS A 108 7.09 5.46 -23.42
CA LYS A 108 6.75 4.44 -22.39
C LYS A 108 7.47 4.63 -21.05
N THR A 109 8.37 5.60 -20.93
CA THR A 109 9.23 5.74 -19.73
C THR A 109 9.43 7.19 -19.28
N TYR A 110 8.58 8.11 -19.76
CA TYR A 110 8.76 9.54 -19.50
C TYR A 110 8.63 9.93 -18.02
N TYR A 111 7.77 9.27 -17.25
CA TYR A 111 7.71 9.52 -15.80
C TYR A 111 8.97 9.01 -15.09
N ALA A 112 9.46 7.83 -15.46
CA ALA A 112 10.71 7.32 -14.91
C ALA A 112 11.87 8.27 -15.20
N LYS A 113 11.92 8.87 -16.39
CA LYS A 113 12.96 9.86 -16.75
C LYS A 113 12.78 11.17 -15.99
N TYR A 114 11.55 11.67 -15.90
CA TYR A 114 11.23 12.91 -15.19
C TYR A 114 11.57 12.79 -13.69
N ASN A 115 11.13 11.71 -13.06
CA ASN A 115 11.23 11.54 -11.61
C ASN A 115 12.59 11.02 -11.14
N LYS A 116 13.50 10.61 -12.04
CA LYS A 116 14.72 9.87 -11.68
C LYS A 116 15.51 10.53 -10.56
N ILE A 117 15.92 11.78 -10.76
CA ILE A 117 16.76 12.53 -9.81
C ILE A 117 16.03 12.75 -8.48
N ALA A 118 14.76 13.18 -8.55
CA ALA A 118 13.93 13.41 -7.38
C ALA A 118 13.70 12.13 -6.56
N TYR A 119 13.43 11.02 -7.24
CA TYR A 119 13.26 9.71 -6.62
C TYR A 119 14.56 9.20 -5.96
N GLU A 120 15.71 9.35 -6.63
CA GLU A 120 17.01 8.95 -6.08
C GLU A 120 17.35 9.75 -4.82
N LYS A 121 17.02 11.05 -4.77
CA LYS A 121 17.18 11.89 -3.59
C LYS A 121 16.25 11.44 -2.45
N LEU A 122 14.95 11.26 -2.72
CA LEU A 122 14.00 10.74 -1.74
C LEU A 122 14.46 9.38 -1.17
N ARG A 123 14.98 8.49 -2.03
CA ARG A 123 15.52 7.19 -1.64
C ARG A 123 16.77 7.31 -0.76
N ALA A 124 17.65 8.24 -1.05
CA ALA A 124 18.83 8.49 -0.23
C ALA A 124 18.44 8.99 1.16
N ASP A 125 17.50 9.93 1.24
CA ASP A 125 17.01 10.48 2.50
C ASP A 125 16.23 9.44 3.32
N PHE A 126 15.43 8.59 2.66
CA PHE A 126 14.81 7.43 3.33
C PHE A 126 15.87 6.47 3.88
N ASN A 127 16.91 6.15 3.12
CA ASN A 127 17.96 5.26 3.56
C ASN A 127 18.79 5.83 4.73
N SER A 128 18.82 7.15 4.92
CA SER A 128 19.43 7.78 6.09
C SER A 128 18.54 7.73 7.33
N ASN A 129 17.22 7.64 7.15
CA ASN A 129 16.22 7.52 8.23
C ASN A 129 15.03 6.64 7.79
N GLN A 130 15.20 5.34 7.91
CA GLN A 130 14.20 4.33 7.46
C GLN A 130 12.92 4.29 8.31
N ASN A 131 12.81 5.10 9.35
CA ASN A 131 11.59 5.21 10.15
C ASN A 131 10.52 6.10 9.48
N ASN A 132 10.86 6.85 8.42
CA ASN A 132 9.90 7.69 7.72
C ASN A 132 9.05 6.87 6.72
N MET A 133 7.93 6.36 7.22
CA MET A 133 7.03 5.52 6.42
C MET A 133 6.31 6.29 5.30
N LEU A 134 6.16 7.61 5.37
CA LEU A 134 5.61 8.40 4.26
C LEU A 134 6.61 8.47 3.08
N TYR A 135 7.91 8.50 3.37
CA TYR A 135 8.94 8.37 2.33
C TYR A 135 8.89 6.99 1.69
N LEU A 136 8.80 5.92 2.50
CA LEU A 136 8.67 4.56 1.98
C LEU A 136 7.40 4.40 1.13
N TYR A 137 6.27 4.98 1.57
CA TYR A 137 5.04 4.95 0.79
C TYR A 137 5.22 5.61 -0.58
N LEU A 138 5.82 6.80 -0.65
CA LEU A 138 6.08 7.46 -1.93
C LEU A 138 7.11 6.69 -2.79
N LEU A 139 8.16 6.12 -2.18
CA LEU A 139 9.10 5.26 -2.89
C LEU A 139 8.41 4.01 -3.46
N LEU A 140 7.41 3.47 -2.80
CA LEU A 140 6.58 2.40 -3.32
C LEU A 140 5.72 2.87 -4.50
N ILE A 141 5.04 4.02 -4.37
CA ILE A 141 4.16 4.56 -5.41
C ILE A 141 4.93 4.94 -6.69
N TYR A 142 6.08 5.60 -6.56
CA TYR A 142 6.90 6.00 -7.71
C TYR A 142 7.88 4.90 -8.17
N GLY A 143 7.99 3.81 -7.40
CA GLY A 143 8.92 2.72 -7.66
C GLY A 143 8.45 1.73 -8.73
N PHE A 144 9.39 1.01 -9.31
CA PHE A 144 9.11 0.01 -10.32
C PHE A 144 8.28 -1.15 -9.76
N ASN A 145 7.12 -1.42 -10.37
CA ASN A 145 6.17 -2.47 -9.97
C ASN A 145 5.69 -2.39 -8.51
N HIS A 146 5.80 -1.23 -7.86
CA HIS A 146 5.32 -1.02 -6.48
C HIS A 146 5.83 -2.10 -5.50
N MET A 147 7.12 -2.41 -5.55
CA MET A 147 7.74 -3.43 -4.69
C MET A 147 8.45 -2.78 -3.49
N ILE A 148 8.45 -3.47 -2.36
CA ILE A 148 9.36 -3.17 -1.25
C ILE A 148 10.59 -4.04 -1.45
N ARG A 149 11.76 -3.42 -1.68
CA ARG A 149 12.99 -4.15 -1.94
C ARG A 149 14.18 -3.49 -1.26
N PHE A 150 14.86 -4.27 -0.44
CA PHE A 150 16.12 -3.90 0.21
C PHE A 150 17.27 -4.76 -0.31
N ASN A 151 18.48 -4.22 -0.34
CA ASN A 151 19.67 -4.98 -0.65
C ASN A 151 20.23 -5.70 0.59
N SER A 152 21.31 -6.47 0.42
CA SER A 152 21.96 -7.21 1.52
C SER A 152 22.52 -6.33 2.66
N LYS A 153 22.66 -5.00 2.41
CA LYS A 153 23.07 -4.02 3.43
C LYS A 153 21.87 -3.38 4.14
N GLY A 154 20.64 -3.86 3.89
CA GLY A 154 19.41 -3.29 4.46
C GLY A 154 19.03 -1.92 3.88
N LEU A 155 19.57 -1.52 2.72
CA LEU A 155 19.19 -0.27 2.08
C LEU A 155 18.12 -0.50 1.02
N PHE A 156 17.07 0.34 1.03
CA PHE A 156 16.05 0.34 -0.01
C PHE A 156 16.68 0.65 -1.37
N ASN A 157 16.47 -0.22 -2.36
CA ASN A 157 17.18 -0.15 -3.63
C ASN A 157 16.30 -0.33 -4.88
N LEU A 158 14.98 -0.17 -4.73
CA LEU A 158 14.08 -0.23 -5.87
C LEU A 158 14.36 0.92 -6.85
N PRO A 159 14.44 0.67 -8.16
CA PRO A 159 14.53 1.73 -9.14
C PRO A 159 13.20 2.48 -9.32
N VAL A 160 13.28 3.71 -9.86
CA VAL A 160 12.09 4.48 -10.24
C VAL A 160 11.26 3.74 -11.30
N GLY A 161 9.95 3.79 -11.16
CA GLY A 161 8.97 3.28 -12.11
C GLY A 161 8.45 4.34 -13.07
N ASN A 162 7.60 3.94 -14.00
CA ASN A 162 6.96 4.87 -14.95
C ASN A 162 5.54 5.24 -14.51
N VAL A 163 5.40 5.63 -13.28
CA VAL A 163 4.13 6.03 -12.63
C VAL A 163 4.34 7.28 -11.80
N ASP A 164 3.24 7.89 -11.37
CA ASP A 164 3.26 9.02 -10.47
C ASP A 164 2.05 8.99 -9.51
N PHE A 165 1.96 9.97 -8.63
CA PHE A 165 0.79 10.15 -7.79
C PHE A 165 -0.34 10.78 -8.62
N ASN A 166 -1.20 9.92 -9.14
CA ASN A 166 -2.33 10.25 -10.00
C ASN A 166 -3.67 10.07 -9.29
N GLU A 167 -4.77 10.31 -10.00
CA GLU A 167 -6.13 10.17 -9.46
C GLU A 167 -6.44 8.75 -8.96
N ASN A 168 -5.92 7.71 -9.61
CA ASN A 168 -6.15 6.33 -9.15
C ASN A 168 -5.45 6.07 -7.81
N VAL A 169 -4.25 6.62 -7.61
CA VAL A 169 -3.51 6.52 -6.33
C VAL A 169 -4.26 7.28 -5.24
N TYR A 170 -4.71 8.51 -5.52
CA TYR A 170 -5.51 9.29 -4.58
C TYR A 170 -6.79 8.57 -4.17
N ASN A 171 -7.55 8.05 -5.13
CA ASN A 171 -8.81 7.35 -4.88
C ASN A 171 -8.60 6.05 -4.10
N ALA A 172 -7.53 5.29 -4.39
CA ALA A 172 -7.19 4.09 -3.63
C ALA A 172 -6.84 4.45 -2.18
N LEU A 173 -6.03 5.49 -1.98
CA LEU A 173 -5.65 5.97 -0.65
C LEU A 173 -6.87 6.46 0.15
N LYS A 174 -7.71 7.29 -0.46
CA LYS A 174 -8.95 7.79 0.16
C LYS A 174 -9.86 6.65 0.60
N ASN A 175 -10.16 5.72 -0.30
CA ASN A 175 -11.05 4.60 0.00
C ASN A 175 -10.47 3.68 1.08
N TYR A 176 -9.14 3.52 1.12
CA TYR A 176 -8.45 2.79 2.17
C TYR A 176 -8.62 3.47 3.54
N ILE A 177 -8.36 4.77 3.62
CA ILE A 177 -8.49 5.51 4.88
C ILE A 177 -9.95 5.52 5.36
N ASP A 178 -10.90 5.78 4.46
CA ASP A 178 -12.33 5.73 4.78
C ASP A 178 -12.71 4.35 5.36
N PHE A 179 -12.19 3.25 4.78
CA PHE A 179 -12.44 1.91 5.27
C PHE A 179 -11.82 1.68 6.66
N ILE A 180 -10.55 2.06 6.84
CA ILE A 180 -9.83 1.90 8.13
C ILE A 180 -10.54 2.66 9.26
N GLN A 181 -11.01 3.89 8.99
CA GLN A 181 -11.70 4.70 10.00
C GLN A 181 -13.08 4.17 10.38
N GLN A 182 -13.73 3.42 9.48
CA GLN A 182 -15.07 2.87 9.72
C GLN A 182 -15.06 1.46 10.32
N ASN A 183 -13.89 0.82 10.43
CA ASN A 183 -13.77 -0.57 10.85
C ASN A 183 -12.72 -0.75 11.96
N THR A 184 -12.89 -1.78 12.78
CA THR A 184 -11.89 -2.18 13.78
C THR A 184 -10.88 -3.12 13.16
N ILE A 185 -9.65 -2.62 12.96
CA ILE A 185 -8.57 -3.40 12.36
C ILE A 185 -7.36 -3.37 13.29
N ILE A 186 -6.80 -4.54 13.56
CA ILE A 186 -5.60 -4.71 14.39
C ILE A 186 -4.49 -5.27 13.50
N PHE A 187 -3.38 -4.53 13.39
CA PHE A 187 -2.20 -4.93 12.60
C PHE A 187 -1.14 -5.56 13.50
N HIS A 188 -0.75 -6.79 13.17
CA HIS A 188 0.29 -7.57 13.81
C HIS A 188 1.51 -7.71 12.90
N ASN A 189 2.69 -7.88 13.49
CA ASN A 189 3.92 -8.17 12.75
C ASN A 189 4.62 -9.34 13.43
N ASP A 190 4.09 -10.50 13.19
CA ASP A 190 4.53 -11.75 13.81
C ASP A 190 4.76 -12.81 12.73
N ASP A 191 5.54 -13.85 13.05
CA ASP A 191 5.45 -15.11 12.31
C ASP A 191 4.00 -15.61 12.35
N TYR A 192 3.52 -16.17 11.22
CA TYR A 192 2.12 -16.57 11.10
C TYR A 192 1.71 -17.66 12.10
N ILE A 193 2.64 -18.56 12.49
CA ILE A 193 2.39 -19.61 13.49
C ILE A 193 2.18 -18.97 14.86
N ASP A 194 3.06 -18.04 15.24
CA ASP A 194 2.97 -17.33 16.52
C ASP A 194 1.72 -16.46 16.58
N PHE A 195 1.41 -15.78 15.47
CA PHE A 195 0.18 -14.99 15.33
C PHE A 195 -1.07 -15.84 15.53
N LEU A 196 -1.16 -16.99 14.84
CA LEU A 196 -2.31 -17.89 14.94
C LEU A 196 -2.42 -18.53 16.32
N ASN A 197 -1.31 -18.94 16.92
CA ASN A 197 -1.30 -19.55 18.27
C ASN A 197 -1.74 -18.56 19.36
N ARG A 198 -1.47 -17.26 19.20
CA ARG A 198 -1.88 -16.21 20.14
C ARG A 198 -3.29 -15.65 19.86
N THR A 199 -3.85 -15.95 18.70
CA THR A 199 -5.17 -15.49 18.34
C THR A 199 -6.25 -16.22 19.13
N THR A 200 -7.16 -15.45 19.75
CA THR A 200 -8.36 -16.01 20.36
C THR A 200 -9.43 -16.16 19.30
N TYR A 201 -9.86 -17.40 19.09
CA TYR A 201 -10.89 -17.75 18.12
C TYR A 201 -12.28 -17.76 18.76
N LEU A 202 -13.25 -17.19 18.05
CA LEU A 202 -14.64 -17.15 18.44
C LEU A 202 -15.49 -17.85 17.38
N LYS A 203 -16.75 -18.10 17.70
CA LYS A 203 -17.71 -18.61 16.73
C LYS A 203 -17.87 -17.63 15.57
N ASP A 204 -17.99 -18.17 14.36
CA ASP A 204 -18.13 -17.42 13.11
C ASP A 204 -16.89 -16.56 12.74
N ASP A 205 -15.73 -16.89 13.28
CA ASP A 205 -14.45 -16.37 12.80
C ASP A 205 -14.04 -17.05 11.49
N TYR A 206 -13.34 -16.30 10.63
CA TYR A 206 -12.88 -16.82 9.34
C TYR A 206 -11.43 -16.49 9.12
N VAL A 207 -10.62 -17.52 8.84
CA VAL A 207 -9.19 -17.38 8.55
C VAL A 207 -8.98 -17.52 7.04
N TYR A 208 -8.33 -16.53 6.43
CA TYR A 208 -7.95 -16.53 5.03
C TYR A 208 -6.45 -16.69 4.86
N PHE A 209 -6.03 -17.79 4.24
CA PHE A 209 -4.62 -18.10 3.98
C PHE A 209 -4.26 -17.83 2.53
N ASP A 210 -3.24 -16.98 2.29
CA ASP A 210 -2.69 -16.70 0.97
C ASP A 210 -1.17 -16.47 1.05
N PRO A 211 -0.40 -17.50 1.43
CA PRO A 211 1.05 -17.36 1.49
C PRO A 211 1.63 -17.12 0.11
N LEU A 212 2.56 -16.16 -0.01
CA LEU A 212 3.40 -16.03 -1.21
C LEU A 212 4.32 -17.24 -1.29
N ILE A 213 4.24 -17.98 -2.40
CA ILE A 213 5.10 -19.13 -2.72
C ILE A 213 6.37 -18.63 -3.39
#